data_477c9716c094145f37e466754d0860fe
#
_entry.id   477c9716c094145f37e466754d0860fe
#
_cell.length_a   1.000
_cell.length_b   1.000
_cell.length_c   1.000
_cell.angle_alpha   90.00
_cell.angle_beta   90.00
_cell.angle_gamma   90.00
#
_symmetry.space_group_name_H-M   'P 1'
#
loop_
_entity.id
_entity.type
_entity.pdbx_description
1 polymer ?
#
loop_
_entity_poly.entity_id
_entity_poly.type
_entity_poly.pdbx_seq_one_letter_code
_entity_poly.pdbx_strand_id
1 'polypeptide(L)'
;MIIRGIALASLCLTLGACATTTSKPPPQAHIEIQEQVGFTITEPVTVSDSVRTDYETALVLLRQGQDAQGIALLESVIENAPGVSGPRIDLGIAQHRAGDLESAERHLLSALELNPDHPVVHNELGIIYRKTGRFAESRRSYEAALSVYPGYHHARRNLGVLCDLYLADLKCALASYEAYMQTVPSDDQASMWIADLRARVGQQE
;
A
#
# COMPACT_ATOMS: atom_id res chain seq x y z
N MET A 1 53.24 60.70 33.12
CA MET A 1 53.32 59.31 32.63
C MET A 1 51.92 58.72 32.73
N ILE A 2 51.23 58.70 31.60
CA ILE A 2 49.75 58.40 31.52
C ILE A 2 49.59 56.94 31.07
N ILE A 3 49.01 56.10 31.91
CA ILE A 3 48.68 54.71 31.56
C ILE A 3 47.19 54.69 31.24
N ARG A 4 46.87 54.43 29.96
CA ARG A 4 45.52 54.22 29.42
C ARG A 4 45.07 52.79 29.73
N GLY A 5 43.97 52.67 30.48
CA GLY A 5 43.29 51.40 30.66
C GLY A 5 42.46 51.04 29.44
N ILE A 6 42.63 49.78 28.96
CA ILE A 6 41.84 49.19 27.88
C ILE A 6 40.65 48.47 28.52
N ALA A 7 39.44 48.93 28.21
CA ALA A 7 38.21 48.25 28.60
C ALA A 7 37.91 47.11 27.63
N LEU A 8 37.95 45.88 28.10
CA LEU A 8 37.48 44.68 27.38
C LEU A 8 35.92 44.64 27.42
N ALA A 9 35.32 44.86 26.26
CA ALA A 9 33.91 44.64 26.06
C ALA A 9 33.64 43.13 25.90
N SER A 10 32.96 42.55 26.87
CA SER A 10 32.52 41.14 26.83
C SER A 10 31.31 41.02 25.92
N LEU A 11 31.48 40.37 24.76
CA LEU A 11 30.42 40.11 23.80
C LEU A 11 29.68 38.82 24.24
N CYS A 12 28.52 38.92 24.89
CA CYS A 12 27.66 37.81 25.17
C CYS A 12 27.00 37.32 23.87
N LEU A 13 27.45 36.21 23.30
CA LEU A 13 26.74 35.48 22.28
C LEU A 13 25.58 34.75 22.94
N THR A 14 24.36 35.23 22.73
CA THR A 14 23.13 34.46 23.04
C THR A 14 22.95 33.40 21.95
N LEU A 15 23.24 32.16 22.28
CA LEU A 15 22.86 31.00 21.49
C LEU A 15 21.33 30.87 21.55
N GLY A 16 20.68 31.29 20.48
CA GLY A 16 19.24 31.02 20.27
C GLY A 16 19.04 29.52 20.14
N ALA A 17 18.50 28.88 21.19
CA ALA A 17 18.03 27.50 21.12
C ALA A 17 16.80 27.47 20.18
N CYS A 18 16.99 26.97 18.95
CA CYS A 18 15.87 26.56 18.13
C CYS A 18 15.13 25.42 18.86
N ALA A 19 14.02 25.75 19.49
CA ALA A 19 13.10 24.76 20.01
C ALA A 19 12.51 24.01 18.79
N THR A 20 13.07 22.85 18.49
CA THR A 20 12.40 21.90 17.59
C THR A 20 11.14 21.45 18.27
N THR A 21 10.00 22.01 17.88
CA THR A 21 8.70 21.48 18.24
C THR A 21 8.60 20.10 17.61
N THR A 22 8.86 19.05 18.39
CA THR A 22 8.50 17.69 18.03
C THR A 22 6.99 17.62 17.98
N SER A 23 6.41 17.86 16.79
CA SER A 23 5.02 17.56 16.57
C SER A 23 4.82 16.07 16.80
N LYS A 24 3.89 15.71 17.69
CA LYS A 24 3.48 14.31 17.89
C LYS A 24 3.13 13.75 16.49
N PRO A 25 3.68 12.58 16.10
CA PRO A 25 3.31 11.99 14.83
C PRO A 25 1.78 11.86 14.75
N PRO A 26 1.18 12.08 13.59
CA PRO A 26 -0.26 11.91 13.44
C PRO A 26 -0.66 10.50 13.90
N PRO A 27 -1.84 10.34 14.48
CA PRO A 27 -2.33 9.03 14.88
C PRO A 27 -2.36 8.14 13.62
N GLN A 28 -1.69 6.98 13.70
CA GLN A 28 -1.60 6.03 12.60
C GLN A 28 -2.84 5.13 12.56
N ALA A 29 -3.17 4.62 11.38
CA ALA A 29 -4.19 3.61 11.23
C ALA A 29 -3.80 2.35 12.03
N HIS A 30 -4.78 1.72 12.65
CA HIS A 30 -4.61 0.46 13.36
C HIS A 30 -5.08 -0.70 12.49
N ILE A 31 -4.21 -1.68 12.28
CA ILE A 31 -4.50 -2.89 11.50
C ILE A 31 -4.63 -4.05 12.49
N GLU A 32 -5.79 -4.68 12.51
CA GLU A 32 -6.06 -5.89 13.28
C GLU A 32 -6.18 -7.08 12.33
N ILE A 33 -5.28 -8.04 12.47
CA ILE A 33 -5.29 -9.27 11.68
C ILE A 33 -6.15 -10.29 12.40
N GLN A 34 -7.19 -10.78 11.70
CA GLN A 34 -8.05 -11.85 12.15
C GLN A 34 -7.64 -13.12 11.39
N GLU A 35 -6.95 -14.03 12.08
CA GLU A 35 -6.49 -15.28 11.46
C GLU A 35 -7.65 -16.00 10.75
N GLN A 36 -7.43 -16.41 9.49
CA GLN A 36 -8.38 -17.09 8.60
C GLN A 36 -9.56 -16.25 8.09
N VAL A 37 -9.81 -15.05 8.61
CA VAL A 37 -10.93 -14.18 8.20
C VAL A 37 -10.46 -13.02 7.33
N GLY A 38 -9.29 -12.43 7.65
CA GLY A 38 -8.75 -11.27 6.95
C GLY A 38 -8.11 -10.26 7.88
N PHE A 39 -8.37 -8.99 7.64
CA PHE A 39 -7.90 -7.90 8.50
C PHE A 39 -8.93 -6.77 8.53
N THR A 40 -8.92 -6.02 9.62
CA THR A 40 -9.68 -4.80 9.79
C THR A 40 -8.74 -3.62 9.93
N ILE A 41 -9.05 -2.51 9.27
CA ILE A 41 -8.28 -1.26 9.40
C ILE A 41 -9.18 -0.21 10.03
N THR A 42 -8.71 0.37 11.12
CA THR A 42 -9.37 1.48 11.80
C THR A 42 -8.51 2.72 11.67
N GLU A 43 -9.05 3.74 11.01
CA GLU A 43 -8.39 5.05 10.91
C GLU A 43 -8.95 6.00 11.98
N PRO A 44 -8.09 6.77 12.68
CA PRO A 44 -8.51 7.68 13.75
C PRO A 44 -9.05 9.00 13.18
N VAL A 45 -9.92 8.92 12.17
CA VAL A 45 -10.51 10.07 11.48
C VAL A 45 -12.03 10.02 11.60
N THR A 46 -12.63 11.15 11.99
CA THR A 46 -14.08 11.30 12.01
C THR A 46 -14.51 12.06 10.77
N VAL A 47 -15.42 11.50 10.00
CA VAL A 47 -16.03 12.12 8.81
C VAL A 47 -17.49 12.48 9.09
N SER A 48 -18.02 13.48 8.36
CA SER A 48 -19.45 13.81 8.43
C SER A 48 -20.31 12.71 7.80
N ASP A 49 -21.58 12.64 8.18
CA ASP A 49 -22.52 11.67 7.62
C ASP A 49 -22.71 11.87 6.11
N SER A 50 -22.62 13.11 5.61
CA SER A 50 -22.70 13.39 4.17
C SER A 50 -21.52 12.76 3.41
N VAL A 51 -20.28 12.95 3.89
CA VAL A 51 -19.07 12.36 3.30
C VAL A 51 -19.15 10.84 3.30
N ARG A 52 -19.65 10.24 4.38
CA ARG A 52 -19.86 8.81 4.47
C ARG A 52 -20.87 8.33 3.42
N THR A 53 -22.01 9.00 3.31
CA THR A 53 -23.06 8.68 2.33
C THR A 53 -22.55 8.79 0.90
N ASP A 54 -21.78 9.84 0.60
CA ASP A 54 -21.17 10.04 -0.72
C ASP A 54 -20.17 8.92 -1.04
N TYR A 55 -19.35 8.53 -0.08
CA TYR A 55 -18.41 7.40 -0.24
C TYR A 55 -19.15 6.08 -0.50
N GLU A 56 -20.16 5.74 0.30
CA GLU A 56 -20.97 4.54 0.09
C GLU A 56 -21.67 4.55 -1.27
N THR A 57 -22.17 5.71 -1.71
CA THR A 57 -22.77 5.91 -3.02
C THR A 57 -21.75 5.69 -4.14
N ALA A 58 -20.55 6.22 -4.01
CA ALA A 58 -19.47 6.01 -4.98
C ALA A 58 -19.16 4.51 -5.15
N LEU A 59 -19.07 3.76 -4.06
CA LEU A 59 -18.83 2.32 -4.11
C LEU A 59 -20.00 1.56 -4.79
N VAL A 60 -21.25 2.01 -4.60
CA VAL A 60 -22.39 1.44 -5.31
C VAL A 60 -22.30 1.69 -6.81
N LEU A 61 -21.98 2.92 -7.23
CA LEU A 61 -21.80 3.30 -8.63
C LEU A 61 -20.72 2.44 -9.31
N LEU A 62 -19.56 2.28 -8.67
CA LEU A 62 -18.47 1.43 -9.18
C LEU A 62 -18.88 -0.04 -9.32
N ARG A 63 -19.63 -0.59 -8.36
CA ARG A 63 -20.18 -1.96 -8.46
C ARG A 63 -21.20 -2.14 -9.59
N GLN A 64 -21.90 -1.08 -9.96
CA GLN A 64 -22.83 -1.05 -11.08
C GLN A 64 -22.17 -0.80 -12.44
N GLY A 65 -20.84 -0.64 -12.48
CA GLY A 65 -20.10 -0.32 -13.71
C GLY A 65 -20.26 1.15 -14.16
N GLN A 66 -20.77 2.02 -13.29
CA GLN A 66 -20.88 3.45 -13.53
C GLN A 66 -19.57 4.16 -13.12
N ASP A 67 -18.45 3.71 -13.71
CA ASP A 67 -17.11 4.04 -13.25
C ASP A 67 -16.84 5.56 -13.25
N ALA A 68 -17.24 6.27 -14.31
CA ALA A 68 -17.00 7.71 -14.38
C ALA A 68 -17.70 8.49 -13.25
N GLN A 69 -18.92 8.09 -12.87
CA GLN A 69 -19.66 8.73 -11.78
C GLN A 69 -19.08 8.36 -10.42
N GLY A 70 -18.73 7.08 -10.24
CA GLY A 70 -18.10 6.61 -9.01
C GLY A 70 -16.73 7.27 -8.77
N ILE A 71 -15.91 7.41 -9.80
CA ILE A 71 -14.61 8.11 -9.75
C ILE A 71 -14.80 9.57 -9.36
N ALA A 72 -15.67 10.32 -10.06
CA ALA A 72 -15.92 11.72 -9.76
C ALA A 72 -16.42 11.94 -8.31
N LEU A 73 -17.25 11.02 -7.80
CA LEU A 73 -17.74 11.10 -6.43
C LEU A 73 -16.64 10.77 -5.42
N LEU A 74 -15.75 9.81 -5.71
CA LEU A 74 -14.57 9.53 -4.85
C LEU A 74 -13.61 10.72 -4.78
N GLU A 75 -13.38 11.42 -5.89
CA GLU A 75 -12.57 12.64 -5.92
C GLU A 75 -13.16 13.71 -4.99
N SER A 76 -14.48 13.94 -5.06
CA SER A 76 -15.18 14.87 -4.15
C SER A 76 -15.07 14.43 -2.67
N VAL A 77 -15.18 13.12 -2.38
CA VAL A 77 -15.00 12.58 -1.04
C VAL A 77 -13.60 12.85 -0.51
N ILE A 78 -12.56 12.67 -1.35
CA ILE A 78 -11.16 12.93 -0.98
C ILE A 78 -10.92 14.41 -0.67
N GLU A 79 -11.53 15.32 -1.43
CA GLU A 79 -11.46 16.77 -1.18
C GLU A 79 -12.08 17.13 0.18
N ASN A 80 -13.22 16.52 0.52
CA ASN A 80 -13.96 16.81 1.76
C ASN A 80 -13.42 16.04 2.99
N ALA A 81 -12.66 14.95 2.78
CA ALA A 81 -12.06 14.14 3.85
C ALA A 81 -10.61 13.73 3.49
N PRO A 82 -9.66 14.68 3.40
CA PRO A 82 -8.31 14.40 2.90
C PRO A 82 -7.49 13.47 3.81
N GLY A 83 -7.89 13.27 5.06
CA GLY A 83 -7.19 12.42 6.03
C GLY A 83 -7.61 10.96 6.03
N VAL A 84 -8.47 10.50 5.09
CA VAL A 84 -8.96 9.11 5.02
C VAL A 84 -8.30 8.37 3.85
N SER A 85 -7.75 7.18 4.09
CA SER A 85 -7.07 6.40 3.04
C SER A 85 -8.05 5.65 2.13
N GLY A 86 -9.17 5.15 2.66
CA GLY A 86 -10.14 4.32 1.94
C GLY A 86 -10.58 4.87 0.58
N PRO A 87 -11.06 6.12 0.48
CA PRO A 87 -11.48 6.70 -0.81
C PRO A 87 -10.34 6.78 -1.85
N ARG A 88 -9.08 7.00 -1.41
CA ARG A 88 -7.91 6.99 -2.31
C ARG A 88 -7.60 5.60 -2.83
N ILE A 89 -7.77 4.60 -1.98
CA ILE A 89 -7.57 3.19 -2.34
C ILE A 89 -8.57 2.79 -3.41
N ASP A 90 -9.85 3.05 -3.16
CA ASP A 90 -10.92 2.68 -4.09
C ASP A 90 -10.82 3.45 -5.42
N LEU A 91 -10.42 4.74 -5.36
CA LEU A 91 -10.14 5.52 -6.57
C LEU A 91 -8.96 4.93 -7.36
N GLY A 92 -7.86 4.58 -6.71
CA GLY A 92 -6.71 3.94 -7.36
C GLY A 92 -7.09 2.60 -7.99
N ILE A 93 -7.89 1.78 -7.31
CA ILE A 93 -8.40 0.51 -7.86
C ILE A 93 -9.33 0.74 -9.05
N ALA A 94 -10.23 1.72 -8.99
CA ALA A 94 -11.12 2.07 -10.09
C ALA A 94 -10.33 2.54 -11.32
N GLN A 95 -9.35 3.40 -11.14
CA GLN A 95 -8.46 3.88 -12.21
C GLN A 95 -7.59 2.74 -12.79
N HIS A 96 -7.08 1.84 -11.96
CA HIS A 96 -6.39 0.63 -12.42
C HIS A 96 -7.30 -0.22 -13.33
N ARG A 97 -8.56 -0.42 -12.97
CA ARG A 97 -9.55 -1.15 -13.79
C ARG A 97 -9.86 -0.42 -15.09
N ALA A 98 -9.91 0.89 -15.08
CA ALA A 98 -10.09 1.74 -16.26
C ALA A 98 -8.83 1.78 -17.16
N GLY A 99 -7.69 1.24 -16.72
CA GLY A 99 -6.44 1.22 -17.46
C GLY A 99 -5.55 2.45 -17.26
N ASP A 100 -5.96 3.41 -16.44
CA ASP A 100 -5.15 4.56 -16.06
C ASP A 100 -4.20 4.18 -14.92
N LEU A 101 -3.10 3.52 -15.30
CA LEU A 101 -2.12 3.00 -14.33
C LEU A 101 -1.35 4.09 -13.62
N GLU A 102 -1.14 5.25 -14.27
CA GLU A 102 -0.41 6.38 -13.69
C GLU A 102 -1.21 7.05 -12.57
N SER A 103 -2.48 7.36 -12.83
CA SER A 103 -3.36 7.92 -11.80
C SER A 103 -3.60 6.93 -10.68
N ALA A 104 -3.77 5.64 -10.99
CA ALA A 104 -3.91 4.58 -9.99
C ALA A 104 -2.71 4.52 -9.04
N GLU A 105 -1.47 4.50 -9.58
CA GLU A 105 -0.24 4.50 -8.79
C GLU A 105 -0.19 5.72 -7.86
N ARG A 106 -0.47 6.91 -8.39
CA ARG A 106 -0.43 8.16 -7.63
C ARG A 106 -1.39 8.15 -6.44
N HIS A 107 -2.65 7.71 -6.64
CA HIS A 107 -3.63 7.65 -5.56
C HIS A 107 -3.32 6.56 -4.54
N LEU A 108 -2.81 5.42 -4.96
CA LEU A 108 -2.38 4.36 -4.05
C LEU A 108 -1.17 4.77 -3.22
N LEU A 109 -0.19 5.47 -3.80
CA LEU A 109 0.93 6.03 -3.04
C LEU A 109 0.46 7.07 -2.02
N SER A 110 -0.46 7.96 -2.41
CA SER A 110 -1.06 8.91 -1.47
C SER A 110 -1.87 8.23 -0.34
N ALA A 111 -2.44 7.05 -0.59
CA ALA A 111 -3.05 6.25 0.47
C ALA A 111 -2.01 5.69 1.45
N LEU A 112 -0.82 5.29 0.98
CA LEU A 112 0.29 4.84 1.85
C LEU A 112 0.89 5.96 2.69
N GLU A 113 0.81 7.23 2.26
CA GLU A 113 1.20 8.36 3.11
C GLU A 113 0.33 8.45 4.38
N LEU A 114 -0.95 8.04 4.29
CA LEU A 114 -1.88 8.02 5.41
C LEU A 114 -1.82 6.70 6.20
N ASN A 115 -1.63 5.59 5.50
CA ASN A 115 -1.56 4.26 6.09
C ASN A 115 -0.45 3.43 5.42
N PRO A 116 0.81 3.53 5.90
CA PRO A 116 1.97 2.90 5.28
C PRO A 116 1.90 1.36 5.20
N ASP A 117 1.19 0.74 6.10
CA ASP A 117 1.14 -0.72 6.24
C ASP A 117 -0.15 -1.34 5.64
N HIS A 118 -0.81 -0.64 4.68
CA HIS A 118 -2.05 -1.13 4.11
C HIS A 118 -1.82 -2.29 3.10
N PRO A 119 -2.14 -3.56 3.43
CA PRO A 119 -1.74 -4.71 2.61
C PRO A 119 -2.40 -4.74 1.23
N VAL A 120 -3.65 -4.25 1.09
CA VAL A 120 -4.31 -4.16 -0.22
C VAL A 120 -3.59 -3.16 -1.11
N VAL A 121 -3.18 -2.01 -0.57
CA VAL A 121 -2.48 -0.98 -1.36
C VAL A 121 -1.15 -1.51 -1.88
N HIS A 122 -0.38 -2.17 -1.03
CA HIS A 122 0.85 -2.82 -1.45
C HIS A 122 0.61 -3.88 -2.54
N ASN A 123 -0.44 -4.70 -2.41
CA ASN A 123 -0.79 -5.66 -3.45
C ASN A 123 -1.16 -4.99 -4.78
N GLU A 124 -1.98 -3.95 -4.76
CA GLU A 124 -2.40 -3.22 -5.97
C GLU A 124 -1.21 -2.52 -6.66
N LEU A 125 -0.33 -1.87 -5.89
CA LEU A 125 0.92 -1.32 -6.41
C LEU A 125 1.80 -2.41 -7.03
N GLY A 126 1.89 -3.59 -6.41
CA GLY A 126 2.58 -4.74 -6.97
C GLY A 126 2.04 -5.14 -8.35
N ILE A 127 0.71 -5.12 -8.51
CA ILE A 127 0.06 -5.42 -9.80
C ILE A 127 0.40 -4.35 -10.84
N ILE A 128 0.32 -3.07 -10.47
CA ILE A 128 0.64 -1.94 -11.37
C ILE A 128 2.11 -2.01 -11.79
N TYR A 129 3.04 -2.22 -10.88
CA TYR A 129 4.46 -2.34 -11.18
C TYR A 129 4.77 -3.52 -12.09
N ARG A 130 4.11 -4.67 -11.91
CA ARG A 130 4.23 -5.80 -12.83
C ARG A 130 3.73 -5.47 -14.22
N LYS A 131 2.59 -4.80 -14.34
CA LYS A 131 2.01 -4.37 -15.63
C LYS A 131 2.89 -3.34 -16.37
N THR A 132 3.64 -2.52 -15.62
CA THR A 132 4.54 -1.50 -16.17
C THR A 132 5.98 -1.98 -16.33
N GLY A 133 6.27 -3.28 -16.11
CA GLY A 133 7.61 -3.86 -16.26
C GLY A 133 8.57 -3.58 -15.11
N ARG A 134 8.10 -2.98 -14.04
CA ARG A 134 8.87 -2.61 -12.84
C ARG A 134 8.91 -3.79 -11.86
N PHE A 135 9.51 -4.90 -12.28
CA PHE A 135 9.40 -6.20 -11.58
C PHE A 135 10.04 -6.21 -10.19
N ALA A 136 11.14 -5.48 -9.99
CA ALA A 136 11.77 -5.38 -8.68
C ALA A 136 10.89 -4.64 -7.66
N GLU A 137 10.19 -3.59 -8.10
CA GLU A 137 9.23 -2.84 -7.27
C GLU A 137 7.98 -3.66 -7.03
N SER A 138 7.52 -4.41 -8.04
CA SER A 138 6.41 -5.36 -7.89
C SER A 138 6.69 -6.39 -6.80
N ARG A 139 7.89 -7.02 -6.81
CA ARG A 139 8.30 -7.99 -5.78
C ARG A 139 8.25 -7.37 -4.39
N ARG A 140 8.92 -6.20 -4.22
CA ARG A 140 8.93 -5.49 -2.94
C ARG A 140 7.52 -5.17 -2.42
N SER A 141 6.63 -4.78 -3.31
CA SER A 141 5.25 -4.44 -2.96
C SER A 141 4.47 -5.67 -2.48
N TYR A 142 4.56 -6.81 -3.17
CA TYR A 142 3.91 -8.04 -2.69
C TYR A 142 4.52 -8.53 -1.37
N GLU A 143 5.83 -8.46 -1.22
CA GLU A 143 6.52 -8.81 0.03
C GLU A 143 6.11 -7.88 1.17
N ALA A 144 5.94 -6.57 0.93
CA ALA A 144 5.41 -5.62 1.91
C ALA A 144 3.99 -5.98 2.33
N ALA A 145 3.09 -6.30 1.39
CA ALA A 145 1.74 -6.77 1.71
C ALA A 145 1.77 -8.02 2.62
N LEU A 146 2.68 -8.96 2.32
CA LEU A 146 2.82 -10.22 3.05
C LEU A 146 3.54 -10.06 4.39
N SER A 147 4.37 -9.04 4.57
CA SER A 147 4.97 -8.72 5.87
C SER A 147 3.94 -8.22 6.88
N VAL A 148 2.92 -7.47 6.40
CA VAL A 148 1.81 -7.02 7.23
C VAL A 148 0.79 -8.14 7.47
N TYR A 149 0.39 -8.82 6.40
CA TYR A 149 -0.58 -9.91 6.48
C TYR A 149 -0.05 -11.17 5.77
N PRO A 150 0.63 -12.08 6.48
CA PRO A 150 1.22 -13.30 5.89
C PRO A 150 0.19 -14.23 5.23
N GLY A 151 -1.07 -14.22 5.67
CA GLY A 151 -2.18 -14.98 5.09
C GLY A 151 -2.83 -14.37 3.86
N TYR A 152 -2.32 -13.23 3.35
CA TYR A 152 -2.95 -12.53 2.24
C TYR A 152 -2.80 -13.30 0.92
N HIS A 153 -3.76 -14.16 0.63
CA HIS A 153 -3.74 -15.08 -0.51
C HIS A 153 -3.61 -14.37 -1.87
N HIS A 154 -4.21 -13.18 -2.05
CA HIS A 154 -4.05 -12.42 -3.30
C HIS A 154 -2.59 -12.04 -3.54
N ALA A 155 -1.88 -11.52 -2.53
CA ALA A 155 -0.47 -11.18 -2.65
C ALA A 155 0.40 -12.42 -2.86
N ARG A 156 0.10 -13.54 -2.19
CA ARG A 156 0.78 -14.83 -2.42
C ARG A 156 0.68 -15.28 -3.87
N ARG A 157 -0.55 -15.32 -4.40
CA ARG A 157 -0.79 -15.71 -5.78
C ARG A 157 -0.09 -14.78 -6.78
N ASN A 158 -0.17 -13.47 -6.55
CA ASN A 158 0.45 -12.47 -7.42
C ASN A 158 1.97 -12.53 -7.39
N LEU A 159 2.58 -12.78 -6.23
CA LEU A 159 4.03 -13.00 -6.10
C LEU A 159 4.44 -14.28 -6.85
N GLY A 160 3.68 -15.36 -6.74
CA GLY A 160 3.90 -16.59 -7.51
C GLY A 160 3.89 -16.33 -9.01
N VAL A 161 2.89 -15.61 -9.52
CA VAL A 161 2.81 -15.20 -10.94
C VAL A 161 4.01 -14.36 -11.36
N LEU A 162 4.43 -13.39 -10.53
CA LEU A 162 5.60 -12.57 -10.82
C LEU A 162 6.87 -13.41 -10.91
N CYS A 163 7.09 -14.30 -9.95
CA CYS A 163 8.29 -15.15 -9.89
C CYS A 163 8.35 -16.15 -11.04
N ASP A 164 7.21 -16.77 -11.41
CA ASP A 164 7.14 -17.77 -12.46
C ASP A 164 7.29 -17.14 -13.86
N LEU A 165 6.44 -16.15 -14.18
CA LEU A 165 6.28 -15.67 -15.54
C LEU A 165 7.23 -14.52 -15.93
N TYR A 166 7.75 -13.78 -14.96
CA TYR A 166 8.53 -12.56 -15.23
C TYR A 166 9.96 -12.61 -14.70
N LEU A 167 10.21 -13.38 -13.64
CA LEU A 167 11.54 -13.45 -13.00
C LEU A 167 12.26 -14.76 -13.23
N ALA A 168 11.59 -15.78 -13.74
CA ALA A 168 12.08 -17.16 -13.86
C ALA A 168 12.66 -17.73 -12.54
N ASP A 169 12.15 -17.23 -11.40
CA ASP A 169 12.51 -17.65 -10.05
C ASP A 169 11.57 -18.80 -9.62
N LEU A 170 11.86 -20.01 -10.09
CA LEU A 170 10.98 -21.16 -9.89
C LEU A 170 10.82 -21.53 -8.40
N LYS A 171 11.85 -21.31 -7.58
CA LYS A 171 11.77 -21.58 -6.13
C LYS A 171 10.83 -20.60 -5.43
N CYS A 172 10.92 -19.30 -5.76
CA CYS A 172 9.99 -18.29 -5.27
C CYS A 172 8.56 -18.58 -5.74
N ALA A 173 8.36 -18.94 -7.00
CA ALA A 173 7.06 -19.26 -7.56
C ALA A 173 6.40 -20.42 -6.82
N LEU A 174 7.13 -21.54 -6.68
CA LEU A 174 6.66 -22.74 -5.99
C LEU A 174 6.27 -22.43 -4.54
N ALA A 175 7.17 -21.80 -3.77
CA ALA A 175 6.90 -21.43 -2.39
C ALA A 175 5.67 -20.51 -2.24
N SER A 176 5.50 -19.57 -3.17
CA SER A 176 4.38 -18.62 -3.16
C SER A 176 3.04 -19.31 -3.44
N TYR A 177 2.98 -20.19 -4.45
CA TYR A 177 1.76 -20.93 -4.76
C TYR A 177 1.42 -21.99 -3.71
N GLU A 178 2.41 -22.66 -3.13
CA GLU A 178 2.18 -23.60 -2.02
C GLU A 178 1.60 -22.89 -0.79
N ALA A 179 2.13 -21.70 -0.45
CA ALA A 179 1.59 -20.89 0.63
C ALA A 179 0.18 -20.33 0.30
N TYR A 180 -0.10 -20.01 -0.96
CA TYR A 180 -1.44 -19.62 -1.44
C TYR A 180 -2.44 -20.76 -1.22
N MET A 181 -2.08 -22.00 -1.57
CA MET A 181 -2.95 -23.17 -1.43
C MET A 181 -3.29 -23.53 0.02
N GLN A 182 -2.51 -23.06 1.00
CA GLN A 182 -2.86 -23.22 2.41
C GLN A 182 -4.14 -22.44 2.78
N THR A 183 -4.39 -21.32 2.11
CA THR A 183 -5.59 -20.48 2.35
C THR A 183 -6.71 -20.72 1.33
N VAL A 184 -6.39 -21.23 0.13
CA VAL A 184 -7.34 -21.49 -0.94
C VAL A 184 -7.11 -22.91 -1.50
N PRO A 185 -7.42 -23.96 -0.71
CA PRO A 185 -7.07 -25.36 -1.07
C PRO A 185 -7.86 -25.91 -2.26
N SER A 186 -8.93 -25.25 -2.71
CA SER A 186 -9.79 -25.69 -3.80
C SER A 186 -9.44 -25.05 -5.17
N ASP A 187 -8.29 -24.37 -5.30
CA ASP A 187 -7.84 -23.83 -6.59
C ASP A 187 -7.11 -24.92 -7.40
N ASP A 188 -7.86 -25.64 -8.26
CA ASP A 188 -7.33 -26.69 -9.12
C ASP A 188 -6.26 -26.15 -10.08
N GLN A 189 -6.39 -24.89 -10.54
CA GLN A 189 -5.41 -24.30 -11.44
C GLN A 189 -4.07 -24.07 -10.74
N ALA A 190 -4.09 -23.59 -9.50
CA ALA A 190 -2.87 -23.42 -8.71
C ALA A 190 -2.20 -24.79 -8.40
N SER A 191 -3.00 -25.85 -8.20
CA SER A 191 -2.48 -27.22 -8.03
C SER A 191 -1.73 -27.69 -9.27
N MET A 192 -2.23 -27.37 -10.48
CA MET A 192 -1.54 -27.70 -11.74
C MET A 192 -0.23 -26.91 -11.89
N TRP A 193 -0.21 -25.63 -11.55
CA TRP A 193 1.02 -24.81 -11.59
C TRP A 193 2.08 -25.35 -10.63
N ILE A 194 1.69 -25.75 -9.43
CA ILE A 194 2.61 -26.37 -8.44
C ILE A 194 3.20 -27.67 -9.00
N ALA A 195 2.38 -28.53 -9.62
CA ALA A 195 2.86 -29.78 -10.21
C ALA A 195 3.89 -29.54 -11.33
N ASP A 196 3.61 -28.60 -12.23
CA ASP A 196 4.54 -28.19 -13.30
C ASP A 196 5.84 -27.62 -12.71
N LEU A 197 5.75 -26.69 -11.77
CA LEU A 197 6.91 -26.08 -11.14
C LEU A 197 7.80 -27.10 -10.41
N ARG A 198 7.23 -28.08 -9.72
CA ARG A 198 8.00 -29.15 -9.07
C ARG A 198 8.78 -29.98 -10.10
N ALA A 199 8.16 -30.30 -11.25
CA ALA A 199 8.85 -31.00 -12.33
C ALA A 199 10.01 -30.17 -12.90
N ARG A 200 9.82 -28.87 -13.10
CA ARG A 200 10.84 -27.94 -13.62
C ARG A 200 11.99 -27.70 -12.63
N VAL A 201 11.69 -27.59 -11.34
CA VAL A 201 12.73 -27.45 -10.29
C VAL A 201 13.56 -28.72 -10.20
N GLY A 202 12.94 -29.91 -10.20
CA GLY A 202 13.67 -31.20 -10.12
C GLY A 202 14.55 -31.50 -11.35
N GLN A 203 14.39 -30.80 -12.46
CA GLN A 203 15.28 -30.92 -13.65
C GLN A 203 16.51 -30.02 -13.56
N GLN A 204 16.55 -29.07 -12.60
CA GLN A 204 17.65 -28.11 -12.41
C GLN A 204 18.66 -28.55 -11.34
N GLU A 205 18.32 -29.60 -10.58
CA GLU A 205 19.19 -30.26 -9.56
C GLU A 205 19.95 -31.43 -10.17
#